data_d63b942a400ed305fd0b24fe6dbb8967
#
_entry.id   d63b942a400ed305fd0b24fe6dbb8967
#
_cell.length_a   1.000
_cell.length_b   1.000
_cell.length_c   1.000
_cell.angle_alpha   90.00
_cell.angle_beta   90.00
_cell.angle_gamma   90.00
#
_symmetry.space_group_name_H-M   'P 1'
#
loop_
_entity.id
_entity.type
_entity.pdbx_description
1 polymer ?
#
loop_
_entity_poly.entity_id
_entity_poly.type
_entity_poly.pdbx_seq_one_letter_code
_entity_poly.pdbx_strand_id
1 'polypeptide(L)'
;IGGGYASYADGTIFQMIPECLGEYDVTPEAVLKVMDEAGVSKAVMLQGNFLGPQNLYTYEAAKKYPDRLAAAATYDPFCRNVDSIRKHLFEDLGIKIVKFEVSTGSGLMSYHPTIPLDGDVIEEMLSYAEMHNNTVVFDIGRYPAECWQPEALARAIKRHPDTQFVVCHLLAPRGLVQENVWLKGMEALTLDNVVFDLASLPSNQGKDARYPYPDAIHYIKR
;
A
#
# COMPACT_ATOMS: atom_id res chain seq x y z
N ILE A 1 -21.64 -2.67 1.52
CA ILE A 1 -22.49 -3.83 1.20
C ILE A 1 -21.99 -4.97 2.10
N GLY A 2 -22.89 -5.76 2.70
CA GLY A 2 -22.52 -6.89 3.57
C GLY A 2 -21.89 -8.08 2.82
N GLY A 3 -21.51 -9.14 3.57
CA GLY A 3 -21.00 -10.39 3.00
C GLY A 3 -19.67 -10.29 2.27
N GLY A 4 -18.85 -9.30 2.58
CA GLY A 4 -17.55 -9.10 1.91
C GLY A 4 -17.60 -8.43 0.54
N TYR A 5 -18.76 -7.93 0.12
CA TYR A 5 -18.94 -7.23 -1.16
C TYR A 5 -18.79 -5.72 -1.02
N ALA A 6 -18.24 -5.12 -2.05
CA ALA A 6 -18.14 -3.67 -2.23
C ALA A 6 -18.64 -3.27 -3.61
N SER A 7 -18.84 -1.98 -3.86
CA SER A 7 -19.21 -1.47 -5.18
C SER A 7 -18.33 -0.31 -5.59
N TYR A 8 -18.04 -0.23 -6.87
CA TYR A 8 -17.47 0.97 -7.49
C TYR A 8 -18.52 2.08 -7.62
N ALA A 9 -18.08 3.28 -7.91
CA ALA A 9 -18.95 4.45 -8.10
C ALA A 9 -19.96 4.27 -9.24
N ASP A 10 -19.65 3.45 -10.24
CA ASP A 10 -20.53 3.09 -11.35
C ASP A 10 -21.59 2.04 -11.00
N GLY A 11 -21.59 1.55 -9.74
CA GLY A 11 -22.52 0.53 -9.25
C GLY A 11 -22.06 -0.91 -9.48
N THR A 12 -20.93 -1.14 -10.12
CA THR A 12 -20.37 -2.50 -10.29
C THR A 12 -20.03 -3.11 -8.93
N ILE A 13 -20.63 -4.26 -8.63
CA ILE A 13 -20.41 -5.00 -7.38
C ILE A 13 -19.29 -6.02 -7.57
N PHE A 14 -18.40 -6.11 -6.59
CA PHE A 14 -17.35 -7.11 -6.58
C PHE A 14 -17.09 -7.62 -5.16
N GLN A 15 -16.58 -8.83 -5.06
CA GLN A 15 -16.17 -9.39 -3.78
C GLN A 15 -14.80 -8.87 -3.40
N MET A 16 -14.73 -8.09 -2.34
CA MET A 16 -13.51 -7.44 -1.83
C MET A 16 -12.76 -8.35 -0.87
N ILE A 17 -13.46 -8.99 0.04
CA ILE A 17 -12.92 -9.95 1.02
C ILE A 17 -13.78 -11.22 0.98
N PRO A 18 -13.27 -12.38 1.43
CA PRO A 18 -14.06 -13.59 1.55
C PRO A 18 -15.34 -13.35 2.34
N GLU A 19 -16.46 -13.96 1.91
CA GLU A 19 -17.77 -13.78 2.53
C GLU A 19 -17.74 -14.06 4.03
N CYS A 20 -17.00 -15.10 4.43
CA CYS A 20 -16.82 -15.46 5.83
C CYS A 20 -16.13 -14.39 6.69
N LEU A 21 -15.39 -13.44 6.09
CA LEU A 21 -14.79 -12.30 6.77
C LEU A 21 -15.66 -11.05 6.73
N GLY A 22 -16.66 -10.99 5.84
CA GLY A 22 -17.53 -9.84 5.66
C GLY A 22 -18.53 -9.61 6.80
N GLU A 23 -18.70 -10.58 7.66
CA GLU A 23 -19.58 -10.53 8.84
C GLU A 23 -18.82 -10.26 10.16
N TYR A 24 -17.49 -10.16 10.10
CA TYR A 24 -16.69 -9.94 11.28
C TYR A 24 -16.17 -8.51 11.37
N ASP A 25 -16.22 -7.96 12.58
CA ASP A 25 -15.50 -6.73 12.91
C ASP A 25 -14.01 -7.04 12.99
N VAL A 26 -13.22 -6.46 12.09
CA VAL A 26 -11.76 -6.57 12.09
C VAL A 26 -11.21 -5.54 13.08
N THR A 27 -11.35 -5.83 14.38
CA THR A 27 -10.80 -5.00 15.45
C THR A 27 -9.30 -5.25 15.66
N PRO A 28 -8.55 -4.35 16.31
CA PRO A 28 -7.16 -4.61 16.67
C PRO A 28 -6.98 -5.91 17.46
N GLU A 29 -7.92 -6.23 18.35
CA GLU A 29 -7.89 -7.46 19.15
C GLU A 29 -8.07 -8.72 18.30
N ALA A 30 -8.95 -8.67 17.29
CA ALA A 30 -9.13 -9.76 16.34
C ALA A 30 -7.85 -9.98 15.52
N VAL A 31 -7.20 -8.90 15.08
CA VAL A 31 -5.92 -8.97 14.36
C VAL A 31 -4.83 -9.56 15.24
N LEU A 32 -4.69 -9.10 16.48
CA LEU A 32 -3.70 -9.62 17.44
C LEU A 32 -3.88 -11.11 17.70
N LYS A 33 -5.11 -11.57 17.81
CA LYS A 33 -5.39 -13.01 17.97
C LYS A 33 -4.86 -13.83 16.78
N VAL A 34 -5.14 -13.38 15.56
CA VAL A 34 -4.65 -14.04 14.34
C VAL A 34 -3.11 -13.98 14.27
N MET A 35 -2.52 -12.85 14.64
CA MET A 35 -1.06 -12.71 14.72
C MET A 35 -0.45 -13.69 15.70
N ASP A 36 -1.05 -13.89 16.88
CA ASP A 36 -0.58 -14.82 17.89
C ASP A 36 -0.66 -16.28 17.38
N GLU A 37 -1.76 -16.65 16.74
CA GLU A 37 -1.94 -17.96 16.12
C GLU A 37 -0.94 -18.22 14.99
N ALA A 38 -0.56 -17.16 14.25
CA ALA A 38 0.39 -17.24 13.15
C ALA A 38 1.86 -17.06 13.57
N GLY A 39 2.14 -16.77 14.85
CA GLY A 39 3.49 -16.49 15.34
C GLY A 39 4.05 -15.15 14.87
N VAL A 40 3.18 -14.19 14.48
CA VAL A 40 3.56 -12.85 14.03
C VAL A 40 3.69 -11.92 15.24
N SER A 41 4.90 -11.42 15.48
CA SER A 41 5.17 -10.58 16.64
C SER A 41 4.69 -9.13 16.47
N LYS A 42 4.84 -8.53 15.28
CA LYS A 42 4.50 -7.13 15.00
C LYS A 42 3.87 -6.97 13.63
N ALA A 43 2.99 -5.99 13.49
CA ALA A 43 2.38 -5.62 12.22
C ALA A 43 2.33 -4.11 12.02
N VAL A 44 2.42 -3.68 10.77
CA VAL A 44 2.12 -2.30 10.34
C VAL A 44 0.71 -2.29 9.75
N MET A 45 -0.14 -1.42 10.28
CA MET A 45 -1.50 -1.25 9.79
C MET A 45 -1.51 -0.29 8.62
N LEU A 46 -1.33 -0.83 7.41
CA LEU A 46 -1.42 -0.06 6.17
C LEU A 46 -2.89 0.22 5.83
N GLN A 47 -3.12 1.39 5.24
CA GLN A 47 -4.44 1.79 4.75
C GLN A 47 -4.45 1.83 3.24
N GLY A 48 -5.56 1.41 2.64
CA GLY A 48 -5.92 1.74 1.27
C GLY A 48 -7.01 2.81 1.26
N ASN A 49 -7.19 3.50 0.15
CA ASN A 49 -8.24 4.53 0.02
C ASN A 49 -9.65 3.94 -0.04
N PHE A 50 -9.74 2.64 -0.15
CA PHE A 50 -10.99 1.89 -0.36
C PHE A 50 -12.03 2.10 0.74
N LEU A 51 -11.58 2.13 1.99
CA LEU A 51 -12.44 2.37 3.16
C LEU A 51 -12.35 3.81 3.66
N GLY A 52 -11.71 4.69 2.89
CA GLY A 52 -11.38 6.04 3.31
C GLY A 52 -10.21 6.10 4.31
N PRO A 53 -9.69 7.30 4.59
CA PRO A 53 -8.62 7.48 5.57
C PRO A 53 -9.08 7.08 6.98
N GLN A 54 -8.40 6.11 7.56
CA GLN A 54 -8.65 5.61 8.92
C GLN A 54 -7.52 5.96 9.88
N ASN A 55 -6.88 7.09 9.66
CA ASN A 55 -5.66 7.50 10.37
C ASN A 55 -5.81 7.48 11.89
N LEU A 56 -6.90 8.03 12.41
CA LEU A 56 -7.14 8.08 13.84
C LEU A 56 -7.36 6.68 14.42
N TYR A 57 -8.12 5.84 13.74
CA TYR A 57 -8.38 4.47 14.17
C TYR A 57 -7.08 3.65 14.28
N THR A 58 -6.23 3.70 13.25
CA THR A 58 -4.95 2.97 13.25
C THR A 58 -3.99 3.56 14.29
N TYR A 59 -3.99 4.88 14.48
CA TYR A 59 -3.21 5.55 15.51
C TYR A 59 -3.61 5.10 16.92
N GLU A 60 -4.90 5.11 17.24
CA GLU A 60 -5.40 4.67 18.55
C GLU A 60 -5.13 3.18 18.79
N ALA A 61 -5.22 2.35 17.77
CA ALA A 61 -4.85 0.94 17.86
C ALA A 61 -3.35 0.76 18.16
N ALA A 62 -2.48 1.47 17.45
CA ALA A 62 -1.03 1.44 17.70
C ALA A 62 -0.68 1.97 19.09
N LYS A 63 -1.34 3.04 19.54
CA LYS A 63 -1.16 3.59 20.88
C LYS A 63 -1.59 2.61 21.98
N LYS A 64 -2.63 1.84 21.73
CA LYS A 64 -3.12 0.80 22.67
C LYS A 64 -2.18 -0.42 22.72
N TYR A 65 -1.55 -0.76 21.60
CA TYR A 65 -0.70 -1.95 21.46
C TYR A 65 0.67 -1.60 20.85
N PRO A 66 1.48 -0.73 21.49
CA PRO A 66 2.68 -0.14 20.89
C PRO A 66 3.79 -1.17 20.59
N ASP A 67 3.82 -2.28 21.31
CA ASP A 67 4.79 -3.35 21.10
C ASP A 67 4.41 -4.31 19.96
N ARG A 68 3.18 -4.21 19.47
CA ARG A 68 2.59 -5.13 18.52
C ARG A 68 2.18 -4.46 17.19
N LEU A 69 1.66 -3.24 17.24
CA LEU A 69 1.07 -2.55 16.11
C LEU A 69 1.75 -1.21 15.85
N ALA A 70 2.00 -0.90 14.59
CA ALA A 70 2.41 0.43 14.15
C ALA A 70 1.37 1.00 13.17
N ALA A 71 1.06 2.29 13.31
CA ALA A 71 0.15 2.97 12.40
C ALA A 71 0.89 3.50 11.17
N ALA A 72 0.31 3.29 9.99
CA ALA A 72 0.64 4.05 8.80
C ALA A 72 -0.48 5.04 8.52
N ALA A 73 -0.10 6.28 8.21
CA ALA A 73 -1.04 7.31 7.77
C ALA A 73 -1.24 7.26 6.25
N THR A 74 -2.31 7.88 5.79
CA THR A 74 -2.53 8.23 4.38
C THR A 74 -3.23 9.58 4.29
N TYR A 75 -3.05 10.30 3.20
CA TYR A 75 -3.77 11.53 2.92
C TYR A 75 -3.86 11.77 1.41
N ASP A 76 -4.82 12.58 1.01
CA ASP A 76 -4.97 13.04 -0.36
C ASP A 76 -4.19 14.35 -0.54
N PRO A 77 -3.14 14.38 -1.39
CA PRO A 77 -2.33 15.59 -1.60
C PRO A 77 -3.09 16.73 -2.29
N PHE A 78 -4.23 16.44 -2.90
CA PHE A 78 -5.06 17.45 -3.58
C PHE A 78 -6.12 18.11 -2.69
N CYS A 79 -6.23 17.69 -1.44
CA CYS A 79 -7.21 18.30 -0.55
C CYS A 79 -6.78 19.72 -0.14
N ARG A 80 -7.78 20.62 -0.01
CA ARG A 80 -7.55 22.05 0.28
C ARG A 80 -6.75 22.31 1.56
N ASN A 81 -6.87 21.44 2.54
CA ASN A 81 -6.26 21.58 3.86
C ASN A 81 -5.13 20.58 4.11
N VAL A 82 -4.43 20.18 3.04
CA VAL A 82 -3.36 19.15 3.09
C VAL A 82 -2.29 19.47 4.13
N ASP A 83 -1.87 20.72 4.27
CA ASP A 83 -0.85 21.12 5.26
C ASP A 83 -1.30 20.87 6.70
N SER A 84 -2.55 21.20 7.01
CA SER A 84 -3.10 20.94 8.34
C SER A 84 -3.22 19.45 8.63
N ILE A 85 -3.57 18.65 7.61
CA ILE A 85 -3.64 17.19 7.72
C ILE A 85 -2.26 16.61 7.94
N ARG A 86 -1.26 16.98 7.13
CA ARG A 86 0.13 16.50 7.26
C ARG A 86 0.69 16.85 8.63
N LYS A 87 0.52 18.12 9.06
CA LYS A 87 0.95 18.57 10.39
C LYS A 87 0.32 17.71 11.48
N HIS A 88 -0.99 17.50 11.43
CA HIS A 88 -1.67 16.69 12.43
C HIS A 88 -1.14 15.26 12.47
N LEU A 89 -1.00 14.60 11.30
CA LEU A 89 -0.56 13.20 11.22
C LEU A 89 0.89 13.00 11.68
N PHE A 90 1.81 13.86 11.27
CA PHE A 90 3.23 13.61 11.42
C PHE A 90 3.88 14.39 12.57
N GLU A 91 3.35 15.57 12.91
CA GLU A 91 3.84 16.37 14.04
C GLU A 91 3.03 16.12 15.30
N ASP A 92 1.69 16.29 15.26
CA ASP A 92 0.86 16.19 16.47
C ASP A 92 0.70 14.73 16.93
N LEU A 93 0.42 13.78 16.00
CA LEU A 93 0.28 12.35 16.30
C LEU A 93 1.62 11.60 16.24
N GLY A 94 2.62 12.13 15.56
CA GLY A 94 3.96 11.54 15.46
C GLY A 94 4.00 10.23 14.67
N ILE A 95 3.07 10.00 13.73
CA ILE A 95 3.08 8.81 12.86
C ILE A 95 4.31 8.86 11.97
N LYS A 96 5.02 7.71 11.85
CA LYS A 96 6.30 7.61 11.13
C LYS A 96 6.25 6.83 9.82
N ILE A 97 5.09 6.34 9.45
CA ILE A 97 4.89 5.60 8.21
C ILE A 97 3.75 6.26 7.44
N VAL A 98 3.94 6.52 6.16
CA VAL A 98 2.89 7.04 5.28
C VAL A 98 2.73 6.12 4.08
N LYS A 99 1.49 5.74 3.75
CA LYS A 99 1.18 4.97 2.54
C LYS A 99 0.48 5.85 1.52
N PHE A 100 0.98 5.81 0.29
CA PHE A 100 0.36 6.37 -0.89
C PHE A 100 -0.08 5.25 -1.82
N GLU A 101 -1.37 4.99 -1.83
CA GLU A 101 -1.98 4.11 -2.82
C GLU A 101 -2.35 4.96 -4.04
N VAL A 102 -1.44 5.01 -5.01
CA VAL A 102 -1.63 5.81 -6.24
C VAL A 102 -2.27 5.01 -7.37
N SER A 103 -2.68 3.77 -7.09
CA SER A 103 -3.30 2.88 -8.06
C SER A 103 -4.60 3.45 -8.64
N THR A 104 -4.96 3.00 -9.83
CA THR A 104 -6.30 3.14 -10.40
C THR A 104 -7.21 2.04 -9.86
N GLY A 105 -8.49 2.34 -9.67
CA GLY A 105 -9.49 1.42 -9.10
C GLY A 105 -9.78 1.69 -7.64
N SER A 106 -8.79 1.69 -6.76
CA SER A 106 -8.96 1.95 -5.33
C SER A 106 -8.07 3.06 -4.77
N GLY A 107 -7.08 3.52 -5.52
CA GLY A 107 -6.12 4.53 -5.10
C GLY A 107 -6.45 5.95 -5.58
N LEU A 108 -5.51 6.86 -5.36
CA LEU A 108 -5.64 8.29 -5.67
C LEU A 108 -5.98 8.56 -7.14
N MET A 109 -5.43 7.76 -8.07
CA MET A 109 -5.69 7.91 -9.51
C MET A 109 -7.05 7.38 -9.95
N SER A 110 -7.93 7.01 -9.01
CA SER A 110 -9.36 6.79 -9.27
C SER A 110 -10.21 8.02 -8.96
N TYR A 111 -9.70 8.92 -8.13
CA TYR A 111 -10.36 10.16 -7.73
C TYR A 111 -9.79 11.36 -8.46
N HIS A 112 -8.55 11.26 -8.94
CA HIS A 112 -7.79 12.31 -9.62
C HIS A 112 -7.24 11.80 -10.95
N PRO A 113 -6.93 12.68 -11.91
CA PRO A 113 -6.19 12.30 -13.11
C PRO A 113 -4.89 11.59 -12.77
N THR A 114 -4.44 10.71 -13.66
CA THR A 114 -3.12 10.08 -13.54
C THR A 114 -2.02 11.14 -13.49
N ILE A 115 -1.18 11.09 -12.50
CA ILE A 115 -0.04 11.99 -12.30
C ILE A 115 1.28 11.26 -12.54
N PRO A 116 2.32 11.96 -13.02
CA PRO A 116 3.68 11.39 -13.07
C PRO A 116 4.19 11.11 -11.66
N LEU A 117 4.74 9.90 -11.43
CA LEU A 117 5.30 9.54 -10.12
C LEU A 117 6.66 10.21 -9.83
N ASP A 118 7.24 10.90 -10.79
CA ASP A 118 8.42 11.76 -10.63
C ASP A 118 8.10 13.26 -10.76
N GLY A 119 6.81 13.62 -10.77
CA GLY A 119 6.33 15.00 -10.89
C GLY A 119 6.22 15.72 -9.56
N ASP A 120 5.87 17.01 -9.63
CA ASP A 120 5.91 17.97 -8.51
C ASP A 120 5.05 17.55 -7.32
N VAL A 121 3.86 16.95 -7.55
CA VAL A 121 2.98 16.49 -6.47
C VAL A 121 3.66 15.41 -5.63
N ILE A 122 4.27 14.43 -6.29
CA ILE A 122 4.99 13.35 -5.59
C ILE A 122 6.25 13.90 -4.91
N GLU A 123 6.98 14.80 -5.57
CA GLU A 123 8.14 15.47 -5.00
C GLU A 123 7.82 16.21 -3.71
N GLU A 124 6.71 16.95 -3.68
CA GLU A 124 6.25 17.64 -2.48
C GLU A 124 5.91 16.65 -1.35
N MET A 125 5.22 15.54 -1.69
CA MET A 125 4.88 14.48 -0.73
C MET A 125 6.14 13.84 -0.14
N LEU A 126 7.13 13.54 -0.98
CA LEU A 126 8.40 12.90 -0.56
C LEU A 126 9.26 13.85 0.26
N SER A 127 9.40 15.11 -0.16
CA SER A 127 10.15 16.13 0.59
C SER A 127 9.57 16.33 1.99
N TYR A 128 8.24 16.33 2.12
CA TYR A 128 7.60 16.42 3.42
C TYR A 128 7.85 15.17 4.29
N ALA A 129 7.78 13.97 3.68
CA ALA A 129 8.06 12.72 4.38
C ALA A 129 9.52 12.65 4.86
N GLU A 130 10.47 13.05 4.02
CA GLU A 130 11.91 13.11 4.35
C GLU A 130 12.18 14.08 5.51
N MET A 131 11.60 15.28 5.47
CA MET A 131 11.72 16.28 6.55
C MET A 131 11.29 15.72 7.91
N HIS A 132 10.31 14.82 7.94
CA HIS A 132 9.78 14.20 9.15
C HIS A 132 10.38 12.82 9.47
N ASN A 133 11.37 12.37 8.70
CA ASN A 133 11.98 11.03 8.81
C ASN A 133 10.92 9.92 8.74
N ASN A 134 10.01 10.02 7.78
CA ASN A 134 8.96 9.04 7.59
C ASN A 134 9.41 7.94 6.60
N THR A 135 9.01 6.71 6.89
CA THR A 135 9.04 5.63 5.89
C THR A 135 7.86 5.80 4.94
N VAL A 136 8.12 5.73 3.64
CA VAL A 136 7.09 5.90 2.61
C VAL A 136 6.76 4.57 1.96
N VAL A 137 5.48 4.22 1.94
CA VAL A 137 4.96 3.00 1.32
C VAL A 137 4.19 3.36 0.05
N PHE A 138 4.58 2.81 -1.09
CA PHE A 138 3.91 3.02 -2.37
C PHE A 138 3.19 1.78 -2.86
N ASP A 139 1.91 1.94 -3.19
CA ASP A 139 1.16 1.00 -4.02
C ASP A 139 0.87 1.69 -5.36
N ILE A 140 1.59 1.28 -6.39
CA ILE A 140 1.45 1.85 -7.75
C ILE A 140 0.54 1.02 -8.65
N GLY A 141 -0.18 0.05 -8.04
CA GLY A 141 -1.04 -0.85 -8.80
C GLY A 141 -0.24 -1.84 -9.64
N ARG A 142 -0.74 -2.16 -10.83
CA ARG A 142 -0.21 -3.23 -11.69
C ARG A 142 -0.20 -2.86 -13.16
N TYR A 143 0.74 -3.42 -13.90
CA TYR A 143 0.74 -3.34 -15.36
C TYR A 143 -0.53 -4.02 -15.96
N PRO A 144 -1.20 -3.48 -17.00
CA PRO A 144 -0.81 -2.31 -17.78
C PRO A 144 -1.52 -1.00 -17.36
N ALA A 145 -1.92 -0.84 -16.10
CA ALA A 145 -2.57 0.40 -15.66
C ALA A 145 -1.62 1.61 -15.81
N GLU A 146 -2.16 2.78 -16.11
CA GLU A 146 -1.39 4.02 -16.28
C GLU A 146 -0.64 4.44 -15.00
N CYS A 147 -1.17 4.07 -13.84
CA CYS A 147 -0.53 4.31 -12.54
C CYS A 147 0.74 3.48 -12.32
N TRP A 148 0.94 2.39 -13.08
CA TRP A 148 2.11 1.53 -12.96
C TRP A 148 3.32 2.16 -13.64
N GLN A 149 4.07 2.99 -12.90
CA GLN A 149 5.17 3.82 -13.39
C GLN A 149 6.47 3.57 -12.58
N PRO A 150 7.02 2.35 -12.57
CA PRO A 150 8.17 2.01 -11.72
C PRO A 150 9.41 2.84 -12.03
N GLU A 151 9.70 3.15 -13.30
CA GLU A 151 10.85 3.97 -13.67
C GLU A 151 10.71 5.43 -13.23
N ALA A 152 9.50 6.00 -13.30
CA ALA A 152 9.23 7.34 -12.79
C ALA A 152 9.38 7.36 -11.26
N LEU A 153 8.79 6.38 -10.55
CA LEU A 153 8.96 6.24 -9.11
C LEU A 153 10.42 6.09 -8.72
N ALA A 154 11.21 5.30 -9.45
CA ALA A 154 12.65 5.15 -9.21
C ALA A 154 13.41 6.48 -9.35
N ARG A 155 13.03 7.34 -10.32
CA ARG A 155 13.63 8.68 -10.44
C ARG A 155 13.26 9.57 -9.25
N ALA A 156 12.02 9.50 -8.76
CA ALA A 156 11.63 10.22 -7.54
C ALA A 156 12.42 9.74 -6.33
N ILE A 157 12.46 8.43 -6.08
CA ILE A 157 13.16 7.82 -4.93
C ILE A 157 14.66 8.20 -4.91
N LYS A 158 15.32 8.22 -6.06
CA LYS A 158 16.74 8.61 -6.16
C LYS A 158 17.04 10.04 -5.71
N ARG A 159 16.04 10.92 -5.67
CA ARG A 159 16.19 12.29 -5.13
C ARG A 159 16.11 12.34 -3.60
N HIS A 160 15.65 11.24 -2.97
CA HIS A 160 15.46 11.11 -1.54
C HIS A 160 16.25 9.92 -0.95
N PRO A 161 17.59 9.95 -1.02
CA PRO A 161 18.43 8.79 -0.66
C PRO A 161 18.35 8.42 0.83
N ASP A 162 18.01 9.37 1.70
CA ASP A 162 17.93 9.17 3.15
C ASP A 162 16.54 8.70 3.62
N THR A 163 15.56 8.63 2.71
CA THR A 163 14.22 8.14 3.00
C THR A 163 14.11 6.64 2.71
N GLN A 164 13.53 5.88 3.63
CA GLN A 164 13.22 4.47 3.43
C GLN A 164 11.91 4.31 2.66
N PHE A 165 11.92 3.50 1.61
CA PHE A 165 10.76 3.20 0.80
C PHE A 165 10.36 1.73 0.89
N VAL A 166 9.04 1.49 0.87
CA VAL A 166 8.44 0.16 0.72
C VAL A 166 7.56 0.18 -0.53
N VAL A 167 7.80 -0.72 -1.47
CA VAL A 167 6.95 -0.87 -2.66
C VAL A 167 6.08 -2.10 -2.50
N CYS A 168 4.77 -1.90 -2.60
CA CYS A 168 3.78 -2.92 -2.31
C CYS A 168 3.76 -4.05 -3.35
N HIS A 169 3.41 -5.24 -2.85
CA HIS A 169 2.99 -6.40 -3.65
C HIS A 169 4.02 -6.88 -4.68
N LEU A 170 5.33 -6.67 -4.41
CA LEU A 170 6.41 -7.02 -5.35
C LEU A 170 6.13 -6.49 -6.77
N LEU A 171 5.59 -5.27 -6.90
CA LEU A 171 5.07 -4.68 -8.15
C LEU A 171 3.95 -5.48 -8.82
N ALA A 172 3.20 -6.27 -8.07
CA ALA A 172 2.03 -7.03 -8.52
C ALA A 172 2.27 -7.85 -9.82
N PRO A 173 3.23 -8.80 -9.84
CA PRO A 173 3.52 -9.62 -11.03
C PRO A 173 2.29 -10.40 -11.48
N ARG A 174 2.07 -10.51 -12.79
CA ARG A 174 0.96 -11.29 -13.37
C ARG A 174 1.38 -12.11 -14.56
N GLY A 175 1.68 -13.37 -14.29
CA GLY A 175 1.94 -14.37 -15.32
C GLY A 175 3.17 -14.10 -16.20
N LEU A 176 3.64 -15.13 -16.88
CA LEU A 176 4.89 -15.09 -17.66
C LEU A 176 4.84 -14.15 -18.87
N VAL A 177 3.64 -13.85 -19.41
CA VAL A 177 3.50 -12.97 -20.59
C VAL A 177 3.95 -11.53 -20.31
N GLN A 178 3.87 -11.08 -19.07
CA GLN A 178 4.25 -9.74 -18.65
C GLN A 178 5.56 -9.71 -17.83
N GLU A 179 6.23 -10.85 -17.71
CA GLU A 179 7.42 -11.00 -16.88
C GLU A 179 8.53 -10.02 -17.26
N ASN A 180 8.79 -9.84 -18.56
CA ASN A 180 9.85 -8.93 -19.01
C ASN A 180 9.59 -7.46 -18.64
N VAL A 181 8.33 -7.03 -18.65
CA VAL A 181 7.95 -5.68 -18.26
C VAL A 181 8.09 -5.52 -16.75
N TRP A 182 7.61 -6.51 -16.00
CA TRP A 182 7.74 -6.55 -14.55
C TRP A 182 9.22 -6.58 -14.12
N LEU A 183 10.09 -7.39 -14.74
CA LEU A 183 11.53 -7.43 -14.45
C LEU A 183 12.20 -6.08 -14.63
N LYS A 184 11.87 -5.33 -15.69
CA LYS A 184 12.38 -3.97 -15.88
C LYS A 184 11.95 -3.02 -14.75
N GLY A 185 10.71 -3.13 -14.31
CA GLY A 185 10.22 -2.35 -13.18
C GLY A 185 10.94 -2.71 -11.87
N MET A 186 11.18 -4.00 -11.62
CA MET A 186 11.97 -4.48 -10.49
C MET A 186 13.41 -3.97 -10.54
N GLU A 187 14.06 -4.07 -11.71
CA GLU A 187 15.43 -3.56 -11.92
C GLU A 187 15.51 -2.06 -11.64
N ALA A 188 14.55 -1.28 -12.12
CA ALA A 188 14.51 0.17 -11.88
C ALA A 188 14.42 0.53 -10.39
N LEU A 189 13.67 -0.26 -9.61
CA LEU A 189 13.40 -0.06 -8.18
C LEU A 189 14.30 -0.86 -7.24
N THR A 190 15.29 -1.58 -7.76
CA THR A 190 16.33 -2.22 -6.94
C THR A 190 17.34 -1.15 -6.51
N LEU A 191 17.00 -0.42 -5.44
CA LEU A 191 17.77 0.68 -4.86
C LEU A 191 18.05 0.37 -3.38
N ASP A 192 19.14 0.91 -2.83
CA ASP A 192 19.58 0.61 -1.46
C ASP A 192 18.56 0.99 -0.38
N ASN A 193 17.73 1.99 -0.65
CA ASN A 193 16.69 2.47 0.26
C ASN A 193 15.28 1.98 -0.09
N VAL A 194 15.15 0.94 -0.93
CA VAL A 194 13.86 0.33 -1.31
C VAL A 194 13.78 -1.11 -0.83
N VAL A 195 12.66 -1.44 -0.22
CA VAL A 195 12.27 -2.83 0.08
C VAL A 195 10.90 -3.11 -0.54
N PHE A 196 10.61 -4.39 -0.81
CA PHE A 196 9.31 -4.81 -1.36
C PHE A 196 8.54 -5.60 -0.32
N ASP A 197 7.25 -5.35 -0.20
CA ASP A 197 6.37 -6.24 0.53
C ASP A 197 5.86 -7.38 -0.38
N LEU A 198 5.47 -8.47 0.25
CA LEU A 198 4.96 -9.67 -0.40
C LEU A 198 3.45 -9.86 -0.20
N ALA A 199 2.76 -8.84 0.34
CA ALA A 199 1.32 -8.93 0.57
C ALA A 199 0.55 -8.98 -0.75
N SER A 200 -0.61 -9.64 -0.75
CA SER A 200 -1.52 -9.69 -1.91
C SER A 200 -0.86 -10.14 -3.22
N LEU A 201 0.21 -10.93 -3.14
CA LEU A 201 0.77 -11.53 -4.37
C LEU A 201 -0.31 -12.36 -5.06
N PRO A 202 -0.41 -12.29 -6.41
CA PRO A 202 -1.44 -13.01 -7.12
C PRO A 202 -1.28 -14.51 -6.88
N SER A 203 -2.31 -15.10 -6.27
CA SER A 203 -2.54 -16.53 -6.39
C SER A 203 -3.05 -16.80 -7.80
N ASN A 204 -2.73 -17.94 -8.39
CA ASN A 204 -3.46 -18.43 -9.53
C ASN A 204 -4.96 -18.40 -9.20
N GLN A 205 -5.70 -17.43 -9.77
CA GLN A 205 -7.14 -17.29 -9.56
C GLN A 205 -7.86 -18.38 -10.39
N GLY A 206 -7.70 -19.63 -9.98
CA GLY A 206 -8.42 -20.74 -10.53
C GLY A 206 -8.87 -21.68 -9.42
N LYS A 207 -9.77 -22.62 -9.74
CA LYS A 207 -10.25 -23.66 -8.82
C LYS A 207 -9.11 -24.49 -8.20
N ASP A 208 -7.89 -24.38 -8.74
CA ASP A 208 -6.67 -25.05 -8.30
C ASP A 208 -5.65 -24.10 -7.67
N ALA A 209 -6.05 -22.89 -7.29
CA ALA A 209 -5.18 -21.96 -6.58
C ALA A 209 -4.68 -22.62 -5.29
N ARG A 210 -3.43 -23.05 -5.28
CA ARG A 210 -2.80 -23.72 -4.14
C ARG A 210 -2.02 -22.71 -3.34
N TYR A 211 -2.22 -22.75 -2.06
CA TYR A 211 -1.38 -22.05 -1.11
C TYR A 211 -0.21 -22.95 -0.68
N PRO A 212 1.02 -22.47 -0.51
CA PRO A 212 1.51 -21.12 -0.84
C PRO A 212 1.67 -20.92 -2.35
N TYR A 213 1.51 -19.72 -2.79
CA TYR A 213 1.54 -19.24 -4.17
C TYR A 213 2.77 -19.74 -4.95
N PRO A 214 2.69 -20.75 -5.84
CA PRO A 214 3.86 -21.24 -6.55
C PRO A 214 4.48 -20.16 -7.45
N ASP A 215 3.66 -19.25 -8.00
CA ASP A 215 4.13 -18.16 -8.85
C ASP A 215 4.89 -17.10 -8.03
N ALA A 216 4.50 -16.82 -6.80
CA ALA A 216 5.23 -15.91 -5.93
C ALA A 216 6.66 -16.39 -5.68
N ILE A 217 6.87 -17.70 -5.47
CA ILE A 217 8.20 -18.29 -5.28
C ILE A 217 9.07 -18.07 -6.52
N HIS A 218 8.51 -18.18 -7.73
CA HIS A 218 9.21 -17.91 -8.96
C HIS A 218 9.74 -16.48 -9.02
N TYR A 219 8.92 -15.50 -8.67
CA TYR A 219 9.29 -14.08 -8.67
C TYR A 219 10.28 -13.73 -7.54
N ILE A 220 10.12 -14.30 -6.35
CA ILE A 220 11.03 -14.05 -5.21
C ILE A 220 12.44 -14.59 -5.44
N LYS A 221 12.60 -15.63 -6.24
CA LYS A 221 13.89 -16.25 -6.53
C LYS A 221 14.67 -15.61 -7.68
N ARG A 222 14.10 -14.65 -8.36
CA ARG A 222 14.72 -13.91 -9.46
C ARG A 222 15.52 -12.73 -8.93
#